data_73073052f2c0a4c140060eba5aa4fc3a
#
_entry.id   73073052f2c0a4c140060eba5aa4fc3a
#
_cell.length_a   1.000
_cell.length_b   1.000
_cell.length_c   1.000
_cell.angle_alpha   90.00
_cell.angle_beta   90.00
_cell.angle_gamma   90.00
#
_symmetry.space_group_name_H-M   'P 1'
#
loop_
_entity.id
_entity.type
_entity.pdbx_description
1 polymer ?
#
loop_
_entity_poly.entity_id
_entity_poly.type
_entity_poly.pdbx_seq_one_letter_code
_entity_poly.pdbx_strand_id
1 'polypeptide(L)'
;MKFNVKSRLEYIFLRLRDRIGIPFKPVEEIKKIDIKQGQVILDYGCGIGSYTIPVAKLVGELGKVYALDKQPLALKNVEERAEKEGVHNIHTILSDGYTGLPDESVDVILLYGVLPEIEDKDFVLRELYRVLKPDGYLSIRYCFRMKKDRILEIMDTTKFSLVEQKDHILNFKKK
;
A
#
# COMPACT_ATOMS: atom_id res chain seq x y z
N MET A 1 2.96 23.28 12.30
CA MET A 1 2.68 22.49 11.09
C MET A 1 1.20 22.65 10.75
N LYS A 2 0.85 23.37 9.66
CA LYS A 2 -0.55 23.61 9.30
C LYS A 2 -1.13 22.35 8.67
N PHE A 3 -2.01 21.66 9.40
CA PHE A 3 -2.80 20.55 8.83
C PHE A 3 -3.65 21.08 7.66
N ASN A 4 -3.43 20.52 6.48
CA ASN A 4 -4.24 20.85 5.32
C ASN A 4 -5.66 20.31 5.53
N VAL A 5 -6.67 21.19 5.47
CA VAL A 5 -8.10 20.86 5.64
C VAL A 5 -8.53 19.72 4.69
N LYS A 6 -7.95 19.68 3.48
CA LYS A 6 -8.19 18.62 2.47
C LYS A 6 -7.80 17.24 2.98
N SER A 7 -6.64 17.10 3.62
CA SER A 7 -6.17 15.82 4.18
C SER A 7 -7.06 15.31 5.33
N ARG A 8 -7.62 16.24 6.12
CA ARG A 8 -8.53 15.90 7.22
C ARG A 8 -9.89 15.41 6.71
N LEU A 9 -10.41 16.01 5.62
CA LEU A 9 -11.64 15.57 4.96
C LEU A 9 -11.48 14.21 4.28
N GLU A 10 -10.37 13.96 3.62
CA GLU A 10 -10.05 12.66 3.03
C GLU A 10 -9.98 11.57 4.09
N TYR A 11 -9.34 11.85 5.21
CA TYR A 11 -9.30 10.94 6.36
C TYR A 11 -10.69 10.63 6.93
N ILE A 12 -11.55 11.67 7.13
CA ILE A 12 -12.93 11.50 7.58
C ILE A 12 -13.72 10.67 6.57
N PHE A 13 -13.52 10.90 5.26
CA PHE A 13 -14.18 10.15 4.21
C PHE A 13 -13.76 8.67 4.23
N LEU A 14 -12.49 8.35 4.42
CA LEU A 14 -12.02 6.96 4.54
C LEU A 14 -12.66 6.23 5.73
N ARG A 15 -12.75 6.91 6.90
CA ARG A 15 -13.44 6.35 8.08
C ARG A 15 -14.94 6.16 7.89
N LEU A 16 -15.59 7.12 7.22
CA LEU A 16 -17.02 7.05 6.93
C LEU A 16 -17.33 5.97 5.91
N ARG A 17 -16.51 5.83 4.86
CA ARG A 17 -16.66 4.79 3.84
C ARG A 17 -16.75 3.40 4.45
N ASP A 18 -15.87 3.09 5.39
CA ASP A 18 -15.87 1.79 6.07
C ASP A 18 -17.15 1.58 6.94
N ARG A 19 -17.80 2.69 7.37
CA ARG A 19 -19.03 2.66 8.17
C ARG A 19 -20.33 2.62 7.33
N ILE A 20 -20.35 3.25 6.16
CA ILE A 20 -21.58 3.39 5.34
C ILE A 20 -21.76 2.26 4.33
N GLY A 21 -20.98 1.16 4.43
CA GLY A 21 -21.21 -0.06 3.68
C GLY A 21 -20.98 0.06 2.16
N ILE A 22 -20.19 1.04 1.71
CA ILE A 22 -19.71 1.04 0.31
C ILE A 22 -18.94 -0.27 0.11
N PRO A 23 -19.19 -1.03 -0.98
CA PRO A 23 -18.54 -2.32 -1.22
C PRO A 23 -17.02 -2.18 -1.30
N PHE A 24 -16.39 -2.29 -0.17
CA PHE A 24 -14.95 -2.24 0.01
C PHE A 24 -14.56 -3.44 0.86
N LYS A 25 -13.91 -4.39 0.21
CA LYS A 25 -13.64 -5.72 0.79
C LYS A 25 -12.13 -6.01 0.78
N PRO A 26 -11.33 -5.29 1.58
CA PRO A 26 -9.86 -5.42 1.56
C PRO A 26 -9.40 -6.86 1.78
N VAL A 27 -10.04 -7.60 2.67
CA VAL A 27 -9.71 -9.01 2.94
C VAL A 27 -9.91 -9.89 1.70
N GLU A 28 -10.99 -9.68 0.95
CA GLU A 28 -11.26 -10.44 -0.28
C GLU A 28 -10.29 -10.04 -1.41
N GLU A 29 -9.92 -8.76 -1.48
CA GLU A 29 -8.94 -8.26 -2.45
C GLU A 29 -7.53 -8.81 -2.17
N ILE A 30 -7.11 -8.84 -0.89
CA ILE A 30 -5.82 -9.40 -0.48
C ILE A 30 -5.72 -10.90 -0.79
N LYS A 31 -6.81 -11.66 -0.66
CA LYS A 31 -6.82 -13.09 -1.02
C LYS A 31 -6.56 -13.34 -2.51
N LYS A 32 -6.70 -12.33 -3.36
CA LYS A 32 -6.41 -12.42 -4.81
C LYS A 32 -4.94 -12.25 -5.15
N ILE A 33 -4.13 -11.80 -4.19
CA ILE A 33 -2.68 -11.65 -4.36
C ILE A 33 -1.97 -12.77 -3.59
N ASP A 34 -0.85 -13.24 -4.11
CA ASP A 34 -0.10 -14.37 -3.53
C ASP A 34 0.79 -13.90 -2.38
N ILE A 35 0.18 -13.47 -1.26
CA ILE A 35 0.88 -13.14 -0.01
C ILE A 35 1.00 -14.40 0.84
N LYS A 36 2.21 -14.67 1.34
CA LYS A 36 2.56 -15.85 2.14
C LYS A 36 2.96 -15.48 3.55
N GLN A 37 2.86 -16.44 4.45
CA GLN A 37 3.39 -16.29 5.81
C GLN A 37 4.90 -16.01 5.79
N GLY A 38 5.35 -15.19 6.73
CA GLY A 38 6.76 -14.81 6.87
C GLY A 38 7.26 -13.73 5.92
N GLN A 39 6.45 -13.28 4.96
CA GLN A 39 6.85 -12.23 4.02
C GLN A 39 6.94 -10.85 4.65
N VAL A 40 7.78 -10.00 4.05
CA VAL A 40 7.91 -8.56 4.34
C VAL A 40 7.09 -7.78 3.32
N ILE A 41 6.11 -7.03 3.80
CA ILE A 41 5.19 -6.27 2.97
C ILE A 41 5.36 -4.77 3.21
N LEU A 42 5.29 -3.96 2.16
CA LEU A 42 5.17 -2.51 2.24
C LEU A 42 3.77 -2.10 1.76
N ASP A 43 2.97 -1.53 2.66
CA ASP A 43 1.70 -0.86 2.33
C ASP A 43 2.00 0.64 2.16
N TYR A 44 2.19 1.07 0.91
CA TYR A 44 2.55 2.44 0.57
C TYR A 44 1.31 3.31 0.39
N GLY A 45 1.14 4.31 1.26
CA GLY A 45 -0.08 5.11 1.37
C GLY A 45 -1.17 4.34 2.12
N CYS A 46 -0.81 3.78 3.28
CA CYS A 46 -1.63 2.82 4.04
C CYS A 46 -2.96 3.41 4.56
N GLY A 47 -3.08 4.75 4.62
CA GLY A 47 -4.26 5.42 5.16
C GLY A 47 -4.59 4.94 6.57
N ILE A 48 -5.83 4.57 6.80
CA ILE A 48 -6.31 4.07 8.11
C ILE A 48 -6.03 2.58 8.34
N GLY A 49 -5.19 1.95 7.53
CA GLY A 49 -4.78 0.55 7.69
C GLY A 49 -5.81 -0.47 7.21
N SER A 50 -6.64 -0.11 6.23
CA SER A 50 -7.68 -1.02 5.71
C SER A 50 -7.09 -2.28 5.08
N TYR A 51 -5.92 -2.18 4.45
CA TYR A 51 -5.15 -3.32 3.94
C TYR A 51 -4.07 -3.78 4.91
N THR A 52 -3.42 -2.85 5.61
CA THR A 52 -2.32 -3.11 6.54
C THR A 52 -2.67 -4.19 7.57
N ILE A 53 -3.79 -4.03 8.28
CA ILE A 53 -4.18 -4.95 9.36
C ILE A 53 -4.46 -6.37 8.84
N PRO A 54 -5.30 -6.58 7.78
CA PRO A 54 -5.50 -7.90 7.22
C PRO A 54 -4.23 -8.55 6.67
N VAL A 55 -3.36 -7.77 6.04
CA VAL A 55 -2.07 -8.27 5.52
C VAL A 55 -1.16 -8.71 6.67
N ALA A 56 -1.07 -7.92 7.74
CA ALA A 56 -0.25 -8.26 8.90
C ALA A 56 -0.70 -9.58 9.56
N LYS A 57 -2.01 -9.82 9.64
CA LYS A 57 -2.55 -11.11 10.11
C LYS A 57 -2.22 -12.26 9.16
N LEU A 58 -2.23 -12.01 7.84
CA LEU A 58 -1.96 -13.02 6.84
C LEU A 58 -0.50 -13.46 6.83
N VAL A 59 0.46 -12.51 6.93
CA VAL A 59 1.89 -12.84 6.98
C VAL A 59 2.31 -13.45 8.32
N GLY A 60 1.51 -13.26 9.38
CA GLY A 60 1.74 -13.84 10.70
C GLY A 60 2.94 -13.24 11.44
N GLU A 61 3.26 -13.78 12.63
CA GLU A 61 4.30 -13.22 13.52
C GLU A 61 5.71 -13.25 12.92
N LEU A 62 6.00 -14.18 12.02
CA LEU A 62 7.30 -14.28 11.33
C LEU A 62 7.42 -13.29 10.16
N GLY A 63 6.29 -12.74 9.69
CA GLY A 63 6.25 -11.72 8.66
C GLY A 63 6.28 -10.31 9.25
N LYS A 64 6.43 -9.32 8.38
CA LYS A 64 6.49 -7.91 8.77
C LYS A 64 5.72 -7.04 7.78
N VAL A 65 4.99 -6.05 8.28
CA VAL A 65 4.32 -5.06 7.44
C VAL A 65 4.85 -3.66 7.78
N TYR A 66 5.37 -2.98 6.78
CA TYR A 66 5.68 -1.57 6.84
C TYR A 66 4.48 -0.77 6.32
N ALA A 67 3.89 0.05 7.18
CA ALA A 67 2.77 0.92 6.85
C ALA A 67 3.29 2.35 6.65
N LEU A 68 3.40 2.79 5.41
CA LEU A 68 3.90 4.11 5.07
C LEU A 68 2.75 5.04 4.70
N ASP A 69 2.74 6.24 5.31
CA ASP A 69 1.84 7.34 4.93
C ASP A 69 2.49 8.68 5.26
N LYS A 70 2.11 9.73 4.51
CA LYS A 70 2.54 11.12 4.79
C LYS A 70 1.74 11.80 5.90
N GLN A 71 0.67 11.19 6.36
CA GLN A 71 -0.23 11.75 7.37
C GLN A 71 -0.02 11.07 8.73
N PRO A 72 0.47 11.78 9.76
CA PRO A 72 0.66 11.22 11.10
C PRO A 72 -0.62 10.62 11.69
N LEU A 73 -1.78 11.21 11.37
CA LEU A 73 -3.07 10.74 11.86
C LEU A 73 -3.47 9.39 11.25
N ALA A 74 -3.08 9.11 10.00
CA ALA A 74 -3.27 7.82 9.37
C ALA A 74 -2.48 6.75 10.13
N LEU A 75 -1.21 6.98 10.38
CA LEU A 75 -0.34 6.05 11.09
C LEU A 75 -0.81 5.79 12.52
N LYS A 76 -1.22 6.84 13.24
CA LYS A 76 -1.81 6.69 14.57
C LYS A 76 -3.03 5.75 14.57
N ASN A 77 -3.88 5.84 13.54
CA ASN A 77 -5.02 4.90 13.41
C ASN A 77 -4.57 3.47 13.13
N VAL A 78 -3.53 3.28 12.33
CA VAL A 78 -2.96 1.95 12.12
C VAL A 78 -2.49 1.37 13.44
N GLU A 79 -1.75 2.14 14.24
CA GLU A 79 -1.24 1.72 15.56
C GLU A 79 -2.37 1.38 16.53
N GLU A 80 -3.36 2.27 16.69
CA GLU A 80 -4.52 2.04 17.56
C GLU A 80 -5.32 0.80 17.15
N ARG A 81 -5.45 0.55 15.83
CA ARG A 81 -6.14 -0.65 15.33
C ARG A 81 -5.30 -1.91 15.53
N ALA A 82 -4.00 -1.84 15.29
CA ALA A 82 -3.09 -2.95 15.51
C ALA A 82 -3.12 -3.40 16.98
N GLU A 83 -3.02 -2.47 17.92
CA GLU A 83 -3.13 -2.74 19.35
C GLU A 83 -4.47 -3.38 19.71
N LYS A 84 -5.59 -2.79 19.25
CA LYS A 84 -6.95 -3.31 19.51
C LYS A 84 -7.15 -4.72 18.96
N GLU A 85 -6.52 -5.06 17.84
CA GLU A 85 -6.68 -6.35 17.16
C GLU A 85 -5.57 -7.35 17.50
N GLY A 86 -4.65 -7.00 18.43
CA GLY A 86 -3.53 -7.86 18.87
C GLY A 86 -2.53 -8.16 17.76
N VAL A 87 -2.29 -7.20 16.87
CA VAL A 87 -1.35 -7.34 15.75
C VAL A 87 -0.05 -6.59 16.08
N HIS A 88 1.08 -7.28 16.14
CA HIS A 88 2.36 -6.73 16.66
C HIS A 88 3.47 -6.66 15.61
N ASN A 89 3.22 -7.07 14.38
CA ASN A 89 4.20 -7.14 13.29
C ASN A 89 4.09 -5.98 12.27
N ILE A 90 3.48 -4.85 12.69
CA ILE A 90 3.36 -3.63 11.89
C ILE A 90 4.37 -2.59 12.36
N HIS A 91 5.05 -1.94 11.40
CA HIS A 91 5.97 -0.82 11.62
C HIS A 91 5.51 0.38 10.79
N THR A 92 5.23 1.50 11.42
CA THR A 92 4.78 2.72 10.74
C THR A 92 5.97 3.54 10.22
N ILE A 93 5.83 4.14 9.04
CA ILE A 93 6.81 5.03 8.41
C ILE A 93 6.12 6.33 8.01
N LEU A 94 6.49 7.44 8.64
CA LEU A 94 6.01 8.77 8.28
C LEU A 94 6.87 9.35 7.15
N SER A 95 6.37 9.29 5.93
CA SER A 95 7.08 9.79 4.74
C SER A 95 6.11 10.11 3.60
N ASP A 96 6.52 10.97 2.70
CA ASP A 96 5.80 11.30 1.46
C ASP A 96 6.49 10.76 0.19
N GLY A 97 7.48 9.87 0.36
CA GLY A 97 8.18 9.29 -0.79
C GLY A 97 9.23 8.26 -0.44
N TYR A 98 10.23 8.65 0.33
CA TYR A 98 11.35 7.79 0.71
C TYR A 98 10.96 6.80 1.82
N THR A 99 11.25 5.51 1.62
CA THR A 99 10.85 4.47 2.58
C THR A 99 11.81 4.31 3.76
N GLY A 100 13.08 4.64 3.57
CA GLY A 100 14.13 4.35 4.55
C GLY A 100 14.49 2.86 4.69
N LEU A 101 13.88 1.99 3.88
CA LEU A 101 14.12 0.55 3.91
C LEU A 101 15.39 0.19 3.12
N PRO A 102 16.07 -0.91 3.48
CA PRO A 102 17.20 -1.43 2.69
C PRO A 102 16.79 -1.82 1.27
N ASP A 103 17.77 -1.86 0.36
CA ASP A 103 17.59 -2.43 -0.98
C ASP A 103 17.11 -3.87 -0.87
N GLU A 104 16.23 -4.27 -1.78
CA GLU A 104 15.78 -5.65 -1.95
C GLU A 104 15.32 -6.33 -0.64
N SER A 105 14.63 -5.57 0.21
CA SER A 105 14.19 -6.04 1.54
C SER A 105 12.70 -6.39 1.61
N VAL A 106 11.90 -6.02 0.60
CA VAL A 106 10.44 -6.16 0.57
C VAL A 106 10.02 -7.22 -0.43
N ASP A 107 9.16 -8.16 -0.02
CA ASP A 107 8.63 -9.22 -0.89
C ASP A 107 7.47 -8.73 -1.75
N VAL A 108 6.56 -7.94 -1.16
CA VAL A 108 5.38 -7.40 -1.84
C VAL A 108 5.16 -5.96 -1.45
N ILE A 109 4.89 -5.12 -2.45
CA ILE A 109 4.49 -3.73 -2.25
C ILE A 109 3.02 -3.57 -2.66
N LEU A 110 2.21 -3.01 -1.79
CA LEU A 110 0.84 -2.59 -2.08
C LEU A 110 0.83 -1.09 -2.38
N LEU A 111 0.32 -0.72 -3.56
CA LEU A 111 0.13 0.67 -3.99
C LEU A 111 -1.35 0.89 -4.33
N TYR A 112 -2.19 0.89 -3.28
CA TYR A 112 -3.65 0.79 -3.42
C TYR A 112 -4.36 2.12 -3.20
N GLY A 113 -4.80 2.72 -4.32
CA GLY A 113 -5.57 3.96 -4.32
C GLY A 113 -4.75 5.24 -4.10
N VAL A 114 -3.44 5.15 -3.95
CA VAL A 114 -2.55 6.29 -3.66
C VAL A 114 -1.85 6.84 -4.89
N LEU A 115 -1.61 6.03 -5.93
CA LEU A 115 -0.88 6.43 -7.14
C LEU A 115 -1.37 7.75 -7.79
N PRO A 116 -2.68 8.07 -7.81
CA PRO A 116 -3.16 9.36 -8.30
C PRO A 116 -2.70 10.57 -7.49
N GLU A 117 -2.35 10.38 -6.22
CA GLU A 117 -1.99 11.44 -5.26
C GLU A 117 -0.48 11.67 -5.14
N ILE A 118 0.32 10.78 -5.72
CA ILE A 118 1.77 10.91 -5.75
C ILE A 118 2.13 12.03 -6.73
N GLU A 119 2.85 13.05 -6.25
CA GLU A 119 3.30 14.17 -7.06
C GLU A 119 4.46 13.72 -7.97
N ASP A 120 5.56 13.26 -7.40
CA ASP A 120 6.70 12.71 -8.12
C ASP A 120 6.63 11.19 -8.23
N LYS A 121 5.92 10.72 -9.26
CA LYS A 121 5.74 9.28 -9.50
C LYS A 121 7.04 8.58 -9.87
N ASP A 122 7.91 9.28 -10.60
CA ASP A 122 9.20 8.72 -11.04
C ASP A 122 10.12 8.47 -9.86
N PHE A 123 10.20 9.40 -8.92
CA PHE A 123 10.95 9.21 -7.68
C PHE A 123 10.41 8.04 -6.88
N VAL A 124 9.10 8.03 -6.62
CA VAL A 124 8.47 6.97 -5.81
C VAL A 124 8.63 5.61 -6.48
N LEU A 125 8.37 5.48 -7.79
CA LEU A 125 8.48 4.19 -8.48
C LEU A 125 9.94 3.69 -8.53
N ARG A 126 10.94 4.57 -8.59
CA ARG A 126 12.36 4.19 -8.42
C ARG A 126 12.65 3.70 -7.00
N GLU A 127 12.11 4.36 -5.98
CA GLU A 127 12.25 3.94 -4.59
C GLU A 127 11.59 2.57 -4.34
N LEU A 128 10.37 2.37 -4.84
CA LEU A 128 9.69 1.08 -4.76
C LEU A 128 10.47 -0.02 -5.51
N TYR A 129 11.06 0.30 -6.66
CA TYR A 129 11.93 -0.62 -7.37
C TYR A 129 13.17 -0.99 -6.55
N ARG A 130 13.81 -0.01 -5.89
CA ARG A 130 15.01 -0.22 -5.08
C ARG A 130 14.74 -1.20 -3.94
N VAL A 131 13.67 -0.99 -3.18
CA VAL A 131 13.37 -1.79 -1.97
C VAL A 131 12.74 -3.14 -2.27
N LEU A 132 12.13 -3.33 -3.45
CA LEU A 132 11.52 -4.59 -3.84
C LEU A 132 12.60 -5.64 -4.11
N LYS A 133 12.42 -6.87 -3.60
CA LYS A 133 13.29 -8.01 -3.92
C LYS A 133 13.21 -8.36 -5.41
N PRO A 134 14.23 -9.03 -5.99
CA PRO A 134 14.20 -9.47 -7.39
C PRO A 134 12.99 -10.34 -7.74
N ASP A 135 12.62 -11.26 -6.85
CA ASP A 135 11.46 -12.16 -7.02
C ASP A 135 10.15 -11.57 -6.49
N GLY A 136 10.21 -10.39 -5.88
CA GLY A 136 9.07 -9.68 -5.33
C GLY A 136 8.15 -9.11 -6.40
N TYR A 137 7.01 -8.56 -5.99
CA TYR A 137 6.12 -7.86 -6.91
C TYR A 137 5.48 -6.61 -6.31
N LEU A 138 5.22 -5.65 -7.20
CA LEU A 138 4.46 -4.44 -6.94
C LEU A 138 3.01 -4.67 -7.36
N SER A 139 2.10 -4.63 -6.41
CA SER A 139 0.66 -4.76 -6.63
C SER A 139 0.00 -3.39 -6.65
N ILE A 140 -0.66 -3.04 -7.75
CA ILE A 140 -1.35 -1.75 -7.93
C ILE A 140 -2.84 -2.01 -8.11
N ARG A 141 -3.66 -1.35 -7.29
CA ARG A 141 -5.11 -1.38 -7.44
C ARG A 141 -5.59 -0.12 -8.16
N TYR A 142 -6.23 -0.31 -9.32
CA TYR A 142 -6.87 0.82 -10.01
C TYR A 142 -8.30 1.08 -9.50
N CYS A 143 -8.79 2.29 -9.72
CA CYS A 143 -10.09 2.73 -9.25
C CYS A 143 -10.65 3.82 -10.19
N PHE A 144 -11.81 4.38 -9.86
CA PHE A 144 -12.43 5.46 -10.65
C PHE A 144 -11.54 6.71 -10.79
N ARG A 145 -10.60 6.95 -9.86
CA ARG A 145 -9.67 8.10 -9.90
C ARG A 145 -8.50 7.91 -10.86
N MET A 146 -8.12 6.67 -11.14
CA MET A 146 -7.09 6.32 -12.12
C MET A 146 -7.42 4.95 -12.72
N LYS A 147 -7.75 4.95 -14.00
CA LYS A 147 -8.11 3.74 -14.76
C LYS A 147 -6.85 2.94 -15.10
N LYS A 148 -7.07 1.66 -15.46
CA LYS A 148 -6.02 0.70 -15.86
C LYS A 148 -5.06 1.27 -16.89
N ASP A 149 -5.58 1.82 -18.00
CA ASP A 149 -4.74 2.26 -19.12
C ASP A 149 -3.76 3.34 -18.70
N ARG A 150 -4.20 4.29 -17.83
CA ARG A 150 -3.30 5.32 -17.29
C ARG A 150 -2.22 4.75 -16.40
N ILE A 151 -2.50 3.70 -15.64
CA ILE A 151 -1.47 3.01 -14.85
C ILE A 151 -0.47 2.34 -15.79
N LEU A 152 -0.93 1.64 -16.82
CA LEU A 152 -0.06 0.98 -17.79
C LEU A 152 0.85 1.97 -18.51
N GLU A 153 0.35 3.13 -18.92
CA GLU A 153 1.15 4.22 -19.50
C GLU A 153 2.27 4.68 -18.56
N ILE A 154 1.97 4.89 -17.28
CA ILE A 154 2.96 5.27 -16.27
C ILE A 154 3.99 4.16 -16.09
N MET A 155 3.53 2.91 -15.96
CA MET A 155 4.41 1.78 -15.70
C MET A 155 5.30 1.41 -16.89
N ASP A 156 4.89 1.71 -18.13
CA ASP A 156 5.65 1.44 -19.34
C ASP A 156 6.99 2.22 -19.37
N THR A 157 7.03 3.39 -18.75
CA THR A 157 8.25 4.21 -18.61
C THR A 157 9.20 3.70 -17.52
N THR A 158 8.83 2.67 -16.78
CA THR A 158 9.56 2.13 -15.63
C THR A 158 10.31 0.83 -15.93
N LYS A 159 11.09 0.37 -14.94
CA LYS A 159 11.74 -0.95 -14.97
C LYS A 159 10.85 -2.08 -14.44
N PHE A 160 9.54 -1.88 -14.46
CA PHE A 160 8.55 -2.89 -14.10
C PHE A 160 7.87 -3.46 -15.34
N SER A 161 7.49 -4.75 -15.29
CA SER A 161 6.65 -5.40 -16.29
C SER A 161 5.41 -6.00 -15.65
N LEU A 162 4.26 -5.83 -16.32
CA LEU A 162 3.01 -6.47 -15.89
C LEU A 162 3.13 -7.99 -16.06
N VAL A 163 2.88 -8.73 -14.98
CA VAL A 163 2.93 -10.20 -14.98
C VAL A 163 1.56 -10.84 -14.74
N GLU A 164 0.66 -10.13 -14.08
CA GLU A 164 -0.67 -10.67 -13.77
C GLU A 164 -1.70 -9.55 -13.60
N GLN A 165 -2.93 -9.86 -14.00
CA GLN A 165 -4.10 -9.03 -13.68
C GLN A 165 -5.18 -9.91 -13.05
N LYS A 166 -5.71 -9.47 -11.90
CA LYS A 166 -6.88 -10.07 -11.24
C LYS A 166 -7.88 -8.97 -10.87
N ASP A 167 -9.05 -8.98 -11.48
CA ASP A 167 -10.06 -7.92 -11.33
C ASP A 167 -9.47 -6.50 -11.48
N HIS A 168 -9.46 -5.73 -10.38
CA HIS A 168 -8.93 -4.36 -10.32
C HIS A 168 -7.47 -4.28 -9.83
N ILE A 169 -6.76 -5.39 -9.78
CA ILE A 169 -5.38 -5.50 -9.30
C ILE A 169 -4.46 -5.84 -10.47
N LEU A 170 -3.35 -5.11 -10.57
CA LEU A 170 -2.27 -5.31 -11.53
C LEU A 170 -1.00 -5.63 -10.75
N ASN A 171 -0.39 -6.78 -11.02
CA ASN A 171 0.85 -7.19 -10.38
C ASN A 171 2.02 -7.04 -11.37
N PHE A 172 3.06 -6.34 -10.94
CA PHE A 172 4.25 -6.04 -11.71
C PHE A 172 5.48 -6.66 -11.05
N LYS A 173 6.44 -7.12 -11.85
CA LYS A 173 7.78 -7.55 -11.42
C LYS A 173 8.85 -6.64 -11.99
N LYS A 174 10.05 -6.69 -11.41
CA LYS A 174 11.25 -6.11 -12.02
C LYS A 174 11.50 -6.74 -13.40
N LYS A 175 11.90 -5.89 -14.38
CA LYS A 175 12.36 -6.32 -15.70
C LYS A 175 13.76 -6.89 -15.59
#